data_c2b7cce89410f15f3f39a8cf3ce612fb
#
_entry.id   c2b7cce89410f15f3f39a8cf3ce612fb
#
_cell.length_a   1.000
_cell.length_b   1.000
_cell.length_c   1.000
_cell.angle_alpha   90.00
_cell.angle_beta   90.00
_cell.angle_gamma   90.00
#
_symmetry.space_group_name_H-M   'P 1'
#
loop_
_entity.id
_entity.type
_entity.pdbx_description
1 polymer ?
#
loop_
_entity_poly.entity_id
_entity_poly.type
_entity_poly.pdbx_seq_one_letter_code
_entity_poly.pdbx_strand_id
1 'polypeptide(L)'
;MPFDASVRAYLRAYQNEYRAALHGGQHTAELSFRVPMHEMFRRIAHDLNPAGTFDIILEPRNQGRMGRPDWRIQDRISLGVYGYIEAKGPSNEPFDTTPYRDQINRYLTLGHKLIITDGIDFVFCFTETPV
;
A
#
# COMPACT_ATOMS: atom_id res chain seq x y z
N MET A 1 -1.26 18.12 12.95
CA MET A 1 -0.38 17.46 11.95
C MET A 1 -1.01 17.52 10.58
N PRO A 2 -0.24 17.82 9.55
CA PRO A 2 -0.81 18.00 8.20
C PRO A 2 -1.51 16.77 7.63
N PHE A 3 -1.14 15.55 8.05
CA PHE A 3 -1.80 14.35 7.51
C PHE A 3 -2.98 13.84 8.32
N ASP A 4 -3.35 14.52 9.40
CA ASP A 4 -4.47 14.06 10.24
C ASP A 4 -5.78 14.01 9.45
N ALA A 5 -6.04 15.05 8.64
CA ALA A 5 -7.23 15.11 7.80
C ALA A 5 -7.25 13.99 6.75
N SER A 6 -6.10 13.70 6.15
CA SER A 6 -5.97 12.64 5.16
C SER A 6 -6.19 11.26 5.77
N VAL A 7 -5.64 11.02 6.96
CA VAL A 7 -5.83 9.76 7.67
C VAL A 7 -7.29 9.59 8.10
N ARG A 8 -7.92 10.65 8.61
CA ARG A 8 -9.33 10.58 9.02
C ARG A 8 -10.25 10.30 7.82
N ALA A 9 -9.99 10.96 6.69
CA ALA A 9 -10.77 10.72 5.47
C ALA A 9 -10.62 9.28 5.01
N TYR A 10 -9.40 8.75 5.06
CA TYR A 10 -9.13 7.36 4.73
C TYR A 10 -9.89 6.41 5.67
N LEU A 11 -9.83 6.64 6.97
CA LEU A 11 -10.48 5.75 7.94
C LEU A 11 -11.99 5.73 7.76
N ARG A 12 -12.61 6.85 7.41
CA ARG A 12 -14.05 6.89 7.09
C ARG A 12 -14.35 6.06 5.85
N ALA A 13 -13.56 6.23 4.79
CA ALA A 13 -13.71 5.45 3.57
C ALA A 13 -13.51 3.96 3.84
N TYR A 14 -12.49 3.62 4.64
CA TYR A 14 -12.23 2.25 5.05
C TYR A 14 -13.44 1.64 5.75
N GLN A 15 -14.00 2.34 6.75
CA GLN A 15 -15.16 1.85 7.48
C GLN A 15 -16.35 1.62 6.57
N ASN A 16 -16.61 2.54 5.66
CA ASN A 16 -17.73 2.41 4.71
C ASN A 16 -17.54 1.21 3.79
N GLU A 17 -16.36 1.04 3.23
CA GLU A 17 -16.03 -0.09 2.35
C GLU A 17 -16.07 -1.41 3.12
N TYR A 18 -15.59 -1.43 4.35
CA TYR A 18 -15.62 -2.63 5.17
C TYR A 18 -17.05 -3.07 5.45
N ARG A 19 -17.94 -2.15 5.79
CA ARG A 19 -19.37 -2.46 5.98
C ARG A 19 -20.00 -2.99 4.72
N ALA A 20 -19.72 -2.37 3.58
CA ALA A 20 -20.23 -2.82 2.29
C ALA A 20 -19.73 -4.22 1.96
N ALA A 21 -18.46 -4.51 2.21
CA ALA A 21 -17.87 -5.81 1.97
C ALA A 21 -18.49 -6.90 2.85
N LEU A 22 -18.74 -6.58 4.15
CA LEU A 22 -19.38 -7.52 5.06
C LEU A 22 -20.80 -7.88 4.61
N HIS A 23 -21.57 -6.89 4.16
CA HIS A 23 -22.94 -7.11 3.72
C HIS A 23 -23.03 -7.74 2.33
N GLY A 24 -22.08 -7.45 1.48
CA GLY A 24 -22.05 -7.99 0.12
C GLY A 24 -21.41 -9.37 -0.02
N GLY A 25 -20.74 -9.86 1.02
CA GLY A 25 -20.02 -11.13 0.96
C GLY A 25 -18.95 -11.15 -0.12
N GLN A 26 -18.24 -10.05 -0.31
CA GLN A 26 -17.48 -9.82 -1.52
C GLN A 26 -16.01 -10.22 -1.43
N HIS A 27 -15.62 -11.05 -2.36
CA HIS A 27 -14.23 -11.37 -2.67
C HIS A 27 -13.47 -10.19 -3.29
N THR A 28 -14.14 -9.07 -3.57
CA THR A 28 -13.53 -7.85 -4.11
C THR A 28 -13.13 -6.84 -3.03
N ALA A 29 -13.23 -7.21 -1.75
CA ALA A 29 -12.94 -6.30 -0.64
C ALA A 29 -11.54 -5.69 -0.76
N GLU A 30 -10.54 -6.50 -1.10
CA GLU A 30 -9.16 -6.01 -1.27
C GLU A 30 -9.07 -4.91 -2.33
N LEU A 31 -9.78 -5.06 -3.44
CA LEU A 31 -9.78 -4.06 -4.51
C LEU A 31 -10.52 -2.80 -4.10
N SER A 32 -11.60 -2.93 -3.33
CA SER A 32 -12.39 -1.79 -2.87
C SER A 32 -11.60 -0.85 -1.99
N PHE A 33 -10.60 -1.35 -1.26
CA PHE A 33 -9.78 -0.53 -0.37
C PHE A 33 -8.61 0.14 -1.06
N ARG A 34 -8.26 -0.26 -2.28
CA ARG A 34 -7.09 0.29 -2.99
C ARG A 34 -7.24 1.77 -3.31
N VAL A 35 -8.41 2.21 -3.74
CA VAL A 35 -8.63 3.61 -4.12
C VAL A 35 -8.52 4.55 -2.91
N PRO A 36 -9.22 4.31 -1.79
CA PRO A 36 -9.03 5.14 -0.60
C PRO A 36 -7.60 5.15 -0.08
N MET A 37 -6.91 4.01 -0.09
CA MET A 37 -5.52 3.94 0.34
C MET A 37 -4.62 4.74 -0.59
N HIS A 38 -4.83 4.64 -1.89
CA HIS A 38 -4.04 5.39 -2.87
C HIS A 38 -4.17 6.89 -2.64
N GLU A 39 -5.39 7.35 -2.41
CA GLU A 39 -5.64 8.76 -2.15
C GLU A 39 -4.96 9.22 -0.86
N MET A 40 -5.02 8.41 0.19
CA MET A 40 -4.33 8.70 1.44
C MET A 40 -2.81 8.79 1.24
N PHE A 41 -2.23 7.82 0.54
CA PHE A 41 -0.79 7.80 0.30
C PHE A 41 -0.35 9.04 -0.49
N ARG A 42 -1.11 9.44 -1.50
CA ARG A 42 -0.79 10.62 -2.30
C ARG A 42 -0.82 11.89 -1.46
N ARG A 43 -1.82 12.04 -0.60
CA ARG A 43 -1.94 13.21 0.27
C ARG A 43 -0.80 13.27 1.27
N ILE A 44 -0.48 12.15 1.90
CA ILE A 44 0.63 12.09 2.86
C ILE A 44 1.95 12.43 2.15
N ALA A 45 2.18 11.87 0.98
CA ALA A 45 3.37 12.14 0.20
C ALA A 45 3.49 13.63 -0.16
N HIS A 46 2.38 14.24 -0.56
CA HIS A 46 2.34 15.66 -0.86
C HIS A 46 2.65 16.52 0.37
N ASP A 47 2.06 16.17 1.52
CA ASP A 47 2.27 16.91 2.76
C ASP A 47 3.70 16.80 3.27
N LEU A 48 4.30 15.62 3.12
CA LEU A 48 5.70 15.38 3.52
C LEU A 48 6.70 16.05 2.58
N ASN A 49 6.36 16.13 1.31
CA ASN A 49 7.26 16.68 0.29
C ASN A 49 6.48 17.50 -0.73
N PRO A 50 6.11 18.75 -0.37
CA PRO A 50 5.35 19.62 -1.28
C PRO A 50 6.09 19.94 -2.59
N ALA A 51 7.42 19.83 -2.60
CA ALA A 51 8.21 20.04 -3.82
C ALA A 51 7.98 18.93 -4.87
N GLY A 52 7.34 17.83 -4.49
CA GLY A 52 6.90 16.82 -5.44
C GLY A 52 8.04 16.04 -6.07
N THR A 53 8.98 15.55 -5.27
CA THR A 53 10.12 14.81 -5.80
C THR A 53 9.85 13.34 -6.05
N PHE A 54 8.76 12.78 -5.54
CA PHE A 54 8.42 11.38 -5.79
C PHE A 54 6.93 11.19 -6.05
N ASP A 55 6.62 10.13 -6.76
CA ASP A 55 5.27 9.69 -7.08
C ASP A 55 4.96 8.36 -6.42
N ILE A 56 3.70 8.18 -6.02
CA ILE A 56 3.17 6.89 -5.60
C ILE A 56 2.28 6.39 -6.72
N ILE A 57 2.67 5.30 -7.33
CA ILE A 57 2.05 4.77 -8.54
C ILE A 57 1.33 3.48 -8.19
N LEU A 58 0.01 3.47 -8.42
CA LEU A 58 -0.80 2.27 -8.29
C LEU A 58 -0.63 1.40 -9.53
N GLU A 59 -0.15 0.18 -9.35
CA GLU A 59 0.06 -0.74 -10.45
C GLU A 59 -1.25 -1.42 -10.85
N PRO A 60 -1.56 -1.53 -12.15
CA PRO A 60 -2.76 -2.23 -12.60
C PRO A 60 -2.66 -3.73 -12.32
N ARG A 61 -3.72 -4.31 -11.74
CA ARG A 61 -3.72 -5.74 -11.39
C ARG A 61 -3.82 -6.69 -12.59
N ASN A 62 -4.45 -6.26 -13.65
CA ASN A 62 -4.86 -7.17 -14.73
C ASN A 62 -3.93 -7.13 -15.93
N GLN A 63 -2.62 -7.00 -15.74
CA GLN A 63 -1.70 -6.93 -16.87
C GLN A 63 -0.73 -8.10 -16.93
N GLY A 64 -1.12 -9.26 -16.41
CA GLY A 64 -0.31 -10.46 -16.47
C GLY A 64 1.02 -10.35 -15.73
N ARG A 65 1.17 -9.38 -14.89
CA ARG A 65 2.40 -9.15 -14.13
C ARG A 65 2.29 -9.73 -12.73
N MET A 66 2.17 -11.03 -12.68
CA MET A 66 2.21 -11.72 -11.40
C MET A 66 3.55 -11.42 -10.71
N GLY A 67 3.48 -11.11 -9.43
CA GLY A 67 4.66 -10.89 -8.63
C GLY A 67 5.14 -9.45 -8.51
N ARG A 68 4.29 -8.47 -8.86
CA ARG A 68 4.57 -7.06 -8.57
C ARG A 68 3.68 -6.56 -7.44
N PRO A 69 4.24 -5.75 -6.53
CA PRO A 69 3.45 -5.10 -5.49
C PRO A 69 2.40 -4.14 -6.05
N ASP A 70 1.40 -3.81 -5.23
CA ASP A 70 0.28 -2.96 -5.66
C ASP A 70 0.71 -1.54 -5.96
N TRP A 71 1.67 -1.00 -5.23
CA TRP A 71 2.18 0.36 -5.45
C TRP A 71 3.68 0.37 -5.55
N ARG A 72 4.16 1.35 -6.32
CA ARG A 72 5.58 1.67 -6.46
C ARG A 72 5.78 3.12 -6.03
N ILE A 73 6.79 3.37 -5.21
CA ILE A 73 7.23 4.71 -4.83
C ILE A 73 8.46 5.04 -5.64
N GLN A 74 8.37 6.06 -6.48
CA GLN A 74 9.35 6.30 -7.53
C GLN A 74 9.76 7.77 -7.55
N ASP A 75 11.05 8.02 -7.75
CA ASP A 75 11.55 9.37 -7.98
C ASP A 75 10.99 9.89 -9.32
N ARG A 76 10.47 11.11 -9.28
CA ARG A 76 9.81 11.70 -10.45
C ARG A 76 10.77 12.02 -11.58
N ILE A 77 12.01 12.35 -11.26
CA ILE A 77 12.99 12.79 -12.24
C ILE A 77 13.85 11.63 -12.71
N SER A 78 14.50 10.94 -11.79
CA SER A 78 15.39 9.82 -12.12
C SER A 78 14.66 8.54 -12.49
N LEU A 79 13.37 8.42 -12.08
CA LEU A 79 12.56 7.22 -12.22
C LEU A 79 13.08 6.05 -11.37
N GLY A 80 14.01 6.31 -10.47
CA GLY A 80 14.50 5.30 -9.52
C GLY A 80 13.42 4.93 -8.51
N VAL A 81 13.36 3.67 -8.14
CA VAL A 81 12.35 3.16 -7.21
C VAL A 81 12.88 3.23 -5.79
N TYR A 82 12.13 3.89 -4.91
CA TYR A 82 12.44 3.94 -3.48
C TYR A 82 11.96 2.70 -2.74
N GLY A 83 10.82 2.15 -3.15
CA GLY A 83 10.23 1.02 -2.47
C GLY A 83 8.85 0.68 -3.02
N TYR A 84 8.20 -0.27 -2.37
CA TYR A 84 6.91 -0.80 -2.79
C TYR A 84 5.94 -0.87 -1.63
N ILE A 85 4.65 -0.92 -1.97
CA ILE A 85 3.57 -1.15 -1.01
C ILE A 85 2.69 -2.27 -1.54
N GLU A 86 2.36 -3.21 -0.67
CA GLU A 86 1.45 -4.32 -0.97
C GLU A 86 0.28 -4.30 0.01
N ALA A 87 -0.94 -4.32 -0.50
CA ALA A 87 -2.14 -4.37 0.32
C ALA A 87 -2.74 -5.78 0.33
N LYS A 88 -3.16 -6.19 1.51
CA LYS A 88 -3.95 -7.41 1.70
C LYS A 88 -5.37 -7.00 2.12
N GLY A 89 -6.31 -7.89 1.92
CA GLY A 89 -7.69 -7.61 2.28
C GLY A 89 -7.88 -7.43 3.77
N PRO A 90 -8.90 -6.67 4.17
CA PRO A 90 -9.20 -6.47 5.58
C PRO A 90 -9.60 -7.79 6.24
N SER A 91 -9.31 -7.91 7.52
CA SER A 91 -9.62 -9.10 8.31
C SER A 91 -10.03 -8.70 9.71
N ASN A 92 -10.85 -9.53 10.35
CA ASN A 92 -11.19 -9.36 11.77
C ASN A 92 -10.06 -9.81 12.69
N GLU A 93 -9.09 -10.54 12.15
CA GLU A 93 -7.95 -11.01 12.91
C GLU A 93 -6.82 -9.99 12.89
N PRO A 94 -5.95 -9.97 13.91
CA PRO A 94 -4.74 -9.14 13.87
C PRO A 94 -3.91 -9.47 12.63
N PHE A 95 -3.31 -8.45 12.06
CA PHE A 95 -2.53 -8.62 10.84
C PHE A 95 -1.30 -9.48 11.11
N ASP A 96 -1.21 -10.59 10.41
CA ASP A 96 -0.10 -11.53 10.51
C ASP A 96 0.56 -11.65 9.15
N THR A 97 1.84 -11.32 9.09
CA THR A 97 2.61 -11.36 7.83
C THR A 97 3.18 -12.74 7.54
N THR A 98 3.10 -13.69 8.48
CA THR A 98 3.68 -15.02 8.30
C THR A 98 3.20 -15.73 7.03
N PRO A 99 1.90 -15.70 6.69
CA PRO A 99 1.44 -16.33 5.44
C PRO A 99 2.02 -15.70 4.18
N TYR A 100 2.55 -14.48 4.26
CA TYR A 100 3.05 -13.73 3.11
C TYR A 100 4.57 -13.69 3.05
N ARG A 101 5.26 -14.49 3.86
CA ARG A 101 6.73 -14.43 3.98
C ARG A 101 7.43 -14.60 2.64
N ASP A 102 7.00 -15.56 1.83
CA ASP A 102 7.63 -15.81 0.54
C ASP A 102 7.40 -14.65 -0.43
N GLN A 103 6.20 -14.08 -0.41
CA GLN A 103 5.89 -12.91 -1.23
C GLN A 103 6.70 -11.69 -0.79
N ILE A 104 6.80 -11.47 0.52
CA ILE A 104 7.61 -10.37 1.08
C ILE A 104 9.06 -10.50 0.62
N ASN A 105 9.64 -11.69 0.77
CA ASN A 105 11.03 -11.93 0.37
C ASN A 105 11.24 -11.69 -1.11
N ARG A 106 10.30 -12.14 -1.94
CA ARG A 106 10.36 -11.91 -3.37
C ARG A 106 10.30 -10.42 -3.72
N TYR A 107 9.42 -9.66 -3.07
CA TYR A 107 9.29 -8.22 -3.32
C TYR A 107 10.51 -7.45 -2.81
N LEU A 108 11.12 -7.89 -1.74
CA LEU A 108 12.33 -7.25 -1.22
C LEU A 108 13.52 -7.40 -2.18
N THR A 109 13.51 -8.39 -3.06
CA THR A 109 14.54 -8.48 -4.10
C THR A 109 14.38 -7.42 -5.18
N LEU A 110 13.16 -6.86 -5.31
CA LEU A 110 12.89 -5.82 -6.31
C LEU A 110 13.36 -4.43 -5.88
N GLY A 111 13.25 -4.12 -4.58
CA GLY A 111 13.50 -2.76 -4.14
C GLY A 111 13.98 -2.59 -2.72
N HIS A 112 14.29 -3.66 -2.02
CA HIS A 112 14.82 -3.65 -0.66
C HIS A 112 13.93 -3.02 0.41
N LYS A 113 12.84 -2.35 0.05
CA LYS A 113 11.90 -1.72 0.98
C LYS A 113 10.49 -2.03 0.55
N LEU A 114 9.69 -2.49 1.50
CA LEU A 114 8.30 -2.86 1.28
C LEU A 114 7.46 -2.48 2.49
N ILE A 115 6.31 -1.89 2.24
CA ILE A 115 5.25 -1.77 3.23
C ILE A 115 4.17 -2.78 2.87
N ILE A 116 3.82 -3.67 3.79
CA ILE A 116 2.69 -4.58 3.61
C ILE A 116 1.62 -4.21 4.63
N THR A 117 0.37 -4.15 4.19
CA THR A 117 -0.72 -3.64 5.02
C THR A 117 -2.02 -4.39 4.75
N ASP A 118 -2.86 -4.51 5.80
CA ASP A 118 -4.25 -4.91 5.66
C ASP A 118 -5.20 -3.72 5.64
N GLY A 119 -4.65 -2.50 5.58
CA GLY A 119 -5.42 -1.27 5.59
C GLY A 119 -5.50 -0.59 6.94
N ILE A 120 -5.18 -1.27 8.02
CA ILE A 120 -5.15 -0.74 9.38
C ILE A 120 -3.74 -0.81 9.95
N ASP A 121 -3.11 -1.96 9.83
CA ASP A 121 -1.74 -2.16 10.26
C ASP A 121 -0.79 -2.05 9.07
N PHE A 122 0.34 -1.39 9.29
CA PHE A 122 1.35 -1.17 8.28
C PHE A 122 2.66 -1.74 8.79
N VAL A 123 3.17 -2.75 8.11
CA VAL A 123 4.42 -3.42 8.49
C VAL A 123 5.50 -3.04 7.50
N PHE A 124 6.57 -2.45 8.02
CA PHE A 124 7.71 -2.01 7.23
C PHE A 124 8.73 -3.13 7.17
N CYS A 125 9.01 -3.59 5.95
CA CYS A 125 9.97 -4.65 5.69
C CYS A 125 11.12 -4.07 4.87
N PHE A 126 12.35 -4.43 5.21
CA PHE A 126 13.51 -3.99 4.45
C PHE A 126 14.64 -4.99 4.58
N THR A 127 15.49 -5.02 3.58
CA THR A 127 16.73 -5.78 3.63
C THR A 127 17.88 -4.82 3.87
N GLU A 128 18.88 -5.30 4.59
CA GLU A 128 20.13 -4.57 4.65
C GLU A 128 20.73 -4.56 3.25
N THR A 129 20.97 -3.36 2.74
CA THR A 129 21.63 -3.22 1.46
C THR A 129 23.12 -3.45 1.68
N PRO A 130 23.73 -4.37 0.97
CA PRO A 130 25.18 -4.47 1.01
C PRO A 130 25.78 -3.13 0.58
N VAL A 131 26.62 -2.61 1.40
CA VAL A 131 27.28 -1.34 1.10
C VAL A 131 28.39 -1.58 0.09
#